data_4a76f526732e43855891874a711f7f92
#
_entry.id   4a76f526732e43855891874a711f7f92
#
_cell.length_a   1.000
_cell.length_b   1.000
_cell.length_c   1.000
_cell.angle_alpha   90.00
_cell.angle_beta   90.00
_cell.angle_gamma   90.00
#
_symmetry.space_group_name_H-M   'P 1'
#
loop_
_entity.id
_entity.type
_entity.pdbx_description
1 polymer ?
#
loop_
_entity_poly.entity_id
_entity_poly.type
_entity_poly.pdbx_seq_one_letter_code
_entity_poly.pdbx_strand_id
1 'polypeptide(L)'
;LSGQGMGLGAVGVQDERIYAAREFKKADDRPGNYKATGGHGGILGTVGPPVTVWYRPAYRRSSTSDVNINKLPTELAFLDHFGDSAPVTLRVKDGDGALLGDIIPRVHIVKYGAYMGEDETRDPDDEVDIIARIQLAQSQQSKPQGEAPQLHGIVLEGTSPYGMGSSSQHAALAIATFSGMPVVRVGRADPGGRVPSDGRDSLSIAGSNLDTNKARLLLMASLMKLGRLPKAQDPRNPTVDERKAVQAKLAEYQEIFENH
;
A
#
# COMPACT_ATOMS: atom_id res chain seq x y z
N LEU A 1 11.13 20.89 -23.51
CA LEU A 1 11.41 19.63 -22.79
C LEU A 1 12.50 18.90 -23.58
N SER A 2 13.66 18.67 -22.95
CA SER A 2 14.73 17.90 -23.59
C SER A 2 14.25 16.46 -23.82
N GLY A 3 14.56 15.85 -24.96
CA GLY A 3 14.25 14.44 -25.23
C GLY A 3 14.80 13.48 -24.18
N GLN A 4 15.76 13.90 -23.35
CA GLN A 4 16.34 13.12 -22.27
C GLN A 4 15.34 12.80 -21.14
N GLY A 5 14.30 13.64 -20.94
CA GLY A 5 13.26 13.40 -19.93
C GLY A 5 12.20 12.36 -20.31
N MET A 6 12.21 11.89 -21.55
CA MET A 6 11.21 10.91 -22.02
C MET A 6 11.35 9.56 -21.31
N GLY A 7 10.24 9.03 -20.84
CA GLY A 7 10.17 7.72 -20.20
C GLY A 7 10.68 7.67 -18.75
N LEU A 8 10.93 8.82 -18.10
CA LEU A 8 11.28 8.86 -16.68
C LEU A 8 10.07 8.63 -15.75
N GLY A 9 8.86 8.79 -16.28
CA GLY A 9 7.64 8.79 -15.47
C GLY A 9 7.50 10.10 -14.69
N ALA A 10 6.82 10.06 -13.54
CA ALA A 10 6.73 11.21 -12.65
C ALA A 10 8.07 11.46 -11.96
N VAL A 11 8.50 12.71 -11.95
CA VAL A 11 9.74 13.15 -11.29
C VAL A 11 9.46 14.38 -10.43
N GLY A 12 10.21 14.51 -9.34
CA GLY A 12 10.30 15.75 -8.58
C GLY A 12 11.51 16.56 -9.03
N VAL A 13 11.36 17.88 -9.15
CA VAL A 13 12.49 18.79 -9.42
C VAL A 13 12.61 19.75 -8.26
N GLN A 14 13.78 19.76 -7.61
CA GLN A 14 14.09 20.65 -6.51
C GLN A 14 15.60 20.92 -6.47
N ASP A 15 15.98 22.17 -6.25
CA ASP A 15 17.38 22.58 -6.14
C ASP A 15 18.24 22.07 -7.31
N GLU A 16 17.74 22.31 -8.54
CA GLU A 16 18.36 21.90 -9.80
C GLU A 16 18.53 20.38 -9.99
N ARG A 17 18.01 19.54 -9.09
CA ARG A 17 18.07 18.07 -9.18
C ARG A 17 16.76 17.48 -9.65
N ILE A 18 16.88 16.42 -10.42
CA ILE A 18 15.75 15.59 -10.86
C ILE A 18 15.73 14.35 -9.98
N TYR A 19 14.60 14.11 -9.32
CA TYR A 19 14.39 12.97 -8.43
C TYR A 19 13.36 12.00 -9.00
N ALA A 20 13.60 10.71 -8.83
CA ALA A 20 12.55 9.71 -9.04
C ALA A 20 11.40 9.92 -8.02
N ALA A 21 10.15 9.98 -8.50
CA ALA A 21 9.02 10.26 -7.62
C ALA A 21 8.86 9.22 -6.49
N ARG A 22 9.23 7.95 -6.74
CA ARG A 22 9.20 6.89 -5.74
C ARG A 22 10.12 7.18 -4.55
N GLU A 23 11.32 7.69 -4.80
CA GLU A 23 12.35 7.98 -3.80
C GLU A 23 12.35 9.44 -3.32
N PHE A 24 11.57 10.31 -3.93
CA PHE A 24 11.52 11.74 -3.60
C PHE A 24 10.74 11.97 -2.29
N LYS A 25 11.41 12.49 -1.28
CA LYS A 25 10.84 12.69 0.06
C LYS A 25 11.20 14.04 0.64
N LYS A 26 10.25 14.67 1.34
CA LYS A 26 10.47 15.83 2.18
C LYS A 26 11.46 15.46 3.31
N ALA A 27 12.53 16.20 3.49
CA ALA A 27 13.53 15.94 4.52
C ALA A 27 13.09 16.51 5.88
N ASP A 28 12.52 17.72 5.87
CA ASP A 28 11.97 18.41 7.03
C ASP A 28 10.94 19.48 6.59
N ASP A 29 10.35 20.20 7.52
CA ASP A 29 9.24 21.12 7.26
C ASP A 29 9.64 22.47 6.63
N ARG A 30 10.93 22.77 6.48
CA ARG A 30 11.40 24.01 5.85
C ARG A 30 11.03 24.04 4.36
N PRO A 31 10.77 25.22 3.78
CA PRO A 31 10.54 25.35 2.34
C PRO A 31 11.67 24.71 1.52
N GLY A 32 11.35 24.03 0.43
CA GLY A 32 12.33 23.22 -0.28
C GLY A 32 12.68 21.96 0.50
N ASN A 33 13.95 21.66 0.62
CA ASN A 33 14.51 20.61 1.47
C ASN A 33 13.95 19.20 1.22
N TYR A 34 13.99 18.79 -0.03
CA TYR A 34 13.70 17.43 -0.46
C TYR A 34 14.97 16.61 -0.65
N LYS A 35 14.85 15.32 -0.50
CA LYS A 35 15.94 14.36 -0.71
C LYS A 35 15.49 13.09 -1.38
N ALA A 36 16.43 12.34 -1.92
CA ALA A 36 16.21 10.97 -2.32
C ALA A 36 16.34 10.02 -1.15
N THR A 37 15.42 9.06 -1.02
CA THR A 37 15.46 8.02 0.02
C THR A 37 16.27 6.80 -0.41
N GLY A 38 16.59 6.60 -1.64
CA GLY A 38 17.38 5.47 -2.16
C GLY A 38 18.86 5.82 -2.40
N GLY A 39 19.42 6.78 -1.64
CA GLY A 39 20.78 7.25 -1.90
C GLY A 39 20.90 7.89 -3.28
N HIS A 40 21.97 7.59 -4.00
CA HIS A 40 22.18 8.14 -5.34
C HIS A 40 21.16 7.65 -6.38
N GLY A 41 20.57 6.48 -6.22
CA GLY A 41 19.61 5.92 -7.16
C GLY A 41 18.32 6.72 -7.30
N GLY A 42 17.96 7.53 -6.31
CA GLY A 42 16.81 8.43 -6.34
C GLY A 42 17.07 9.76 -7.04
N ILE A 43 18.32 10.14 -7.28
CA ILE A 43 18.70 11.35 -8.01
C ILE A 43 19.01 10.95 -9.46
N LEU A 44 18.14 11.39 -10.38
CA LEU A 44 18.23 10.98 -11.79
C LEU A 44 19.08 11.91 -12.65
N GLY A 45 19.27 13.17 -12.25
CA GLY A 45 19.99 14.15 -13.03
C GLY A 45 19.84 15.58 -12.51
N THR A 46 20.13 16.54 -13.39
CA THR A 46 20.02 17.98 -13.11
C THR A 46 19.26 18.71 -14.21
N VAL A 47 18.65 19.86 -13.86
CA VAL A 47 17.96 20.76 -14.79
C VAL A 47 18.79 21.98 -15.18
N GLY A 48 20.05 22.06 -14.77
CA GLY A 48 20.96 23.10 -15.21
C GLY A 48 21.19 23.07 -16.74
N PRO A 49 21.70 24.15 -17.36
CA PRO A 49 22.02 24.15 -18.79
C PRO A 49 23.32 23.36 -19.09
N PRO A 50 23.25 22.23 -19.80
CA PRO A 50 22.07 21.53 -20.29
C PRO A 50 21.36 20.68 -19.23
N VAL A 51 20.08 20.38 -19.43
CA VAL A 51 19.38 19.34 -18.67
C VAL A 51 20.09 18.01 -18.92
N THR A 52 20.53 17.36 -17.85
CA THR A 52 21.28 16.11 -17.95
C THR A 52 20.62 15.02 -17.11
N VAL A 53 20.29 13.90 -17.73
CA VAL A 53 19.78 12.72 -17.07
C VAL A 53 20.91 11.68 -16.99
N TRP A 54 21.34 11.37 -15.77
CA TRP A 54 22.40 10.40 -15.50
C TRP A 54 21.90 8.99 -15.38
N TYR A 55 20.72 8.84 -14.73
CA TYR A 55 20.17 7.54 -14.40
C TYR A 55 18.70 7.45 -14.78
N ARG A 56 18.24 6.24 -14.99
CA ARG A 56 16.82 5.91 -15.13
C ARG A 56 16.30 5.34 -13.81
N PRO A 57 15.03 5.60 -13.45
CA PRO A 57 14.45 4.99 -12.27
C PRO A 57 14.48 3.47 -12.34
N ALA A 58 14.81 2.81 -11.22
CA ALA A 58 14.88 1.35 -11.15
C ALA A 58 13.51 0.68 -11.29
N TYR A 59 12.45 1.35 -10.85
CA TYR A 59 11.10 0.81 -10.86
C TYR A 59 10.34 1.18 -12.14
N ARG A 60 9.37 0.34 -12.52
CA ARG A 60 8.52 0.56 -13.70
C ARG A 60 7.74 1.86 -13.60
N ARG A 61 7.30 2.36 -14.74
CA ARG A 61 6.66 3.68 -14.86
C ARG A 61 5.22 3.56 -15.33
N SER A 62 4.47 4.62 -15.06
CA SER A 62 3.04 4.72 -15.36
C SER A 62 2.68 4.45 -16.82
N SER A 63 3.59 4.67 -17.78
CA SER A 63 3.35 4.36 -19.19
C SER A 63 3.16 2.87 -19.46
N THR A 64 3.74 2.00 -18.63
CA THR A 64 3.63 0.54 -18.73
C THR A 64 2.82 -0.06 -17.59
N SER A 65 2.57 0.72 -16.53
CA SER A 65 1.80 0.30 -15.37
C SER A 65 0.31 0.21 -15.68
N ASP A 66 -0.33 -0.82 -15.20
CA ASP A 66 -1.78 -1.02 -15.23
C ASP A 66 -2.47 -0.57 -13.91
N VAL A 67 -1.71 -0.10 -12.94
CA VAL A 67 -2.20 0.56 -11.71
C VAL A 67 -2.39 2.07 -11.90
N ASN A 68 -2.33 2.54 -13.13
CA ASN A 68 -2.61 3.90 -13.53
C ASN A 68 -4.13 4.17 -13.49
N ILE A 69 -4.55 5.32 -12.97
CA ILE A 69 -5.97 5.73 -12.87
C ILE A 69 -6.71 5.56 -14.19
N ASN A 70 -6.09 5.93 -15.31
CA ASN A 70 -6.70 5.80 -16.64
C ASN A 70 -6.88 4.34 -17.08
N LYS A 71 -6.08 3.42 -16.56
CA LYS A 71 -6.10 1.98 -16.88
C LYS A 71 -6.81 1.13 -15.83
N LEU A 72 -7.24 1.71 -14.71
CA LEU A 72 -8.07 0.98 -13.75
C LEU A 72 -9.34 0.49 -14.47
N PRO A 73 -9.84 -0.70 -14.12
CA PRO A 73 -11.03 -1.26 -14.75
C PRO A 73 -12.26 -0.38 -14.49
N THR A 74 -13.23 -0.41 -15.39
CA THR A 74 -14.53 0.23 -15.17
C THR A 74 -15.32 -0.50 -14.10
N GLU A 75 -15.18 -1.82 -14.08
CA GLU A 75 -15.78 -2.70 -13.08
C GLU A 75 -14.71 -3.63 -12.52
N LEU A 76 -14.75 -3.84 -11.22
CA LEU A 76 -13.87 -4.71 -10.46
C LEU A 76 -14.68 -5.87 -9.90
N ALA A 77 -14.24 -7.09 -10.17
CA ALA A 77 -14.84 -8.31 -9.61
C ALA A 77 -13.85 -9.00 -8.65
N PHE A 78 -14.30 -9.37 -7.46
CA PHE A 78 -13.47 -10.09 -6.47
C PHE A 78 -14.35 -10.96 -5.56
N LEU A 79 -13.78 -12.01 -5.00
CA LEU A 79 -14.45 -12.85 -4.01
C LEU A 79 -14.50 -12.13 -2.66
N ASP A 80 -15.69 -12.00 -2.09
CA ASP A 80 -15.88 -11.33 -0.80
C ASP A 80 -15.50 -12.22 0.37
N HIS A 81 -15.92 -13.47 0.32
CA HIS A 81 -15.57 -14.48 1.33
C HIS A 81 -14.87 -15.66 0.68
N PHE A 82 -14.09 -16.36 1.49
CA PHE A 82 -13.54 -17.64 1.08
C PHE A 82 -14.67 -18.64 0.81
N GLY A 83 -14.60 -19.30 -0.34
CA GLY A 83 -15.61 -20.29 -0.75
C GLY A 83 -16.85 -19.73 -1.47
N ASP A 84 -16.93 -18.41 -1.65
CA ASP A 84 -17.98 -17.82 -2.48
C ASP A 84 -17.93 -18.38 -3.90
N SER A 85 -19.08 -18.72 -4.45
CA SER A 85 -19.22 -19.20 -5.83
C SER A 85 -19.34 -18.07 -6.86
N ALA A 86 -19.70 -16.86 -6.41
CA ALA A 86 -19.89 -15.70 -7.27
C ALA A 86 -19.09 -14.50 -6.76
N PRO A 87 -18.38 -13.79 -7.65
CA PRO A 87 -17.68 -12.57 -7.27
C PRO A 87 -18.65 -11.41 -7.01
N VAL A 88 -18.28 -10.55 -6.08
CA VAL A 88 -18.89 -9.23 -5.93
C VAL A 88 -18.33 -8.32 -7.02
N THR A 89 -19.20 -7.61 -7.74
CA THR A 89 -18.80 -6.64 -8.76
C THR A 89 -18.99 -5.22 -8.23
N LEU A 90 -17.94 -4.42 -8.33
CA LEU A 90 -17.96 -2.99 -8.01
C LEU A 90 -17.71 -2.16 -9.24
N ARG A 91 -18.52 -1.11 -9.42
CA ARG A 91 -18.29 -0.12 -10.45
C ARG A 91 -17.25 0.86 -9.95
N VAL A 92 -16.12 0.97 -10.67
CA VAL A 92 -14.97 1.83 -10.32
C VAL A 92 -15.06 3.18 -11.02
N LYS A 93 -15.56 3.20 -12.26
CA LYS A 93 -15.66 4.41 -13.09
C LYS A 93 -17.09 4.63 -13.56
N ASP A 94 -17.43 5.88 -13.80
CA ASP A 94 -18.67 6.27 -14.47
C ASP A 94 -18.64 6.02 -15.99
N GLY A 95 -19.68 6.47 -16.70
CA GLY A 95 -19.79 6.34 -18.15
C GLY A 95 -18.77 7.14 -18.93
N ASP A 96 -18.21 8.19 -18.34
CA ASP A 96 -17.21 9.08 -18.93
C ASP A 96 -15.78 8.65 -18.57
N GLY A 97 -15.61 7.59 -17.78
CA GLY A 97 -14.33 7.05 -17.36
C GLY A 97 -13.72 7.74 -16.15
N ALA A 98 -14.45 8.62 -15.47
CA ALA A 98 -14.01 9.24 -14.22
C ALA A 98 -14.22 8.29 -13.03
N LEU A 99 -13.33 8.36 -12.02
CA LEU A 99 -13.45 7.56 -10.80
C LEU A 99 -14.68 7.99 -10.00
N LEU A 100 -15.46 7.00 -9.56
CA LEU A 100 -16.55 7.22 -8.62
C LEU A 100 -16.00 7.55 -7.23
N GLY A 101 -16.54 8.59 -6.58
CA GLY A 101 -16.07 9.01 -5.25
C GLY A 101 -16.22 7.93 -4.19
N ASP A 102 -17.30 7.15 -4.27
CA ASP A 102 -17.64 6.13 -3.28
C ASP A 102 -16.73 4.90 -3.31
N ILE A 103 -16.04 4.67 -4.44
CA ILE A 103 -15.12 3.54 -4.59
C ILE A 103 -13.72 3.84 -4.03
N ILE A 104 -13.39 5.10 -3.75
CA ILE A 104 -12.06 5.46 -3.25
C ILE A 104 -11.80 4.77 -1.92
N PRO A 105 -10.77 3.90 -1.84
CA PRO A 105 -10.54 3.09 -0.65
C PRO A 105 -10.16 3.94 0.56
N ARG A 106 -10.57 3.48 1.75
CA ARG A 106 -10.12 4.02 3.03
C ARG A 106 -8.91 3.23 3.52
N VAL A 107 -7.74 3.83 3.42
CA VAL A 107 -6.50 3.23 3.91
C VAL A 107 -6.01 4.00 5.14
N HIS A 108 -5.94 3.30 6.26
CA HIS A 108 -5.49 3.84 7.54
C HIS A 108 -3.98 3.65 7.72
N ILE A 109 -3.34 4.60 8.39
CA ILE A 109 -1.94 4.49 8.81
C ILE A 109 -1.92 4.15 10.30
N VAL A 110 -1.23 3.08 10.65
CA VAL A 110 -0.93 2.67 12.02
C VAL A 110 0.56 2.81 12.23
N LYS A 111 0.97 3.35 13.37
CA LYS A 111 2.38 3.52 13.72
C LYS A 111 2.78 2.56 14.83
N TYR A 112 4.03 2.07 14.76
CA TYR A 112 4.61 1.36 15.88
C TYR A 112 4.72 2.29 17.09
N GLY A 113 4.20 1.88 18.22
CA GLY A 113 4.09 2.69 19.44
C GLY A 113 4.61 2.03 20.71
N ALA A 114 5.08 0.79 20.65
CA ALA A 114 5.65 0.14 21.82
C ALA A 114 7.04 0.72 22.15
N TYR A 115 7.23 1.09 23.40
CA TYR A 115 8.49 1.66 23.90
C TYR A 115 9.27 0.69 24.78
N MET A 116 8.61 -0.28 25.39
CA MET A 116 9.19 -1.21 26.36
C MET A 116 8.80 -2.64 25.97
N GLY A 117 9.81 -3.51 25.83
CA GLY A 117 9.57 -4.93 25.52
C GLY A 117 8.87 -5.70 26.63
N GLU A 118 8.91 -5.18 27.84
CA GLU A 118 8.25 -5.75 29.02
C GLU A 118 6.72 -5.60 28.97
N ASP A 119 6.22 -4.56 28.27
CA ASP A 119 4.79 -4.30 28.06
C ASP A 119 4.27 -4.99 26.79
N GLU A 120 5.11 -5.74 26.08
CA GLU A 120 4.75 -6.33 24.81
C GLU A 120 3.87 -7.57 25.03
N THR A 121 2.58 -7.41 24.81
CA THR A 121 1.63 -8.52 24.80
C THR A 121 1.48 -9.12 23.40
N ARG A 122 0.85 -10.30 23.34
CA ARG A 122 0.42 -10.90 22.06
C ARG A 122 -1.08 -10.84 21.87
N ASP A 123 -1.78 -10.19 22.77
CA ASP A 123 -3.23 -10.05 22.69
C ASP A 123 -3.60 -9.00 21.65
N PRO A 124 -4.30 -9.35 20.57
CA PRO A 124 -4.75 -8.38 19.57
C PRO A 124 -5.74 -7.36 20.14
N ASP A 125 -6.45 -7.67 21.22
CA ASP A 125 -7.45 -6.78 21.81
C ASP A 125 -6.81 -5.61 22.58
N ASP A 126 -5.52 -5.67 22.90
CA ASP A 126 -4.76 -4.53 23.41
C ASP A 126 -4.58 -3.41 22.34
N GLU A 127 -4.72 -3.76 21.07
CA GLU A 127 -4.65 -2.82 19.94
C GLU A 127 -6.04 -2.24 19.62
N VAL A 128 -6.61 -1.52 20.58
CA VAL A 128 -7.99 -0.96 20.53
C VAL A 128 -8.25 -0.19 19.24
N ASP A 129 -7.30 0.64 18.79
CA ASP A 129 -7.43 1.42 17.56
C ASP A 129 -7.53 0.55 16.31
N ILE A 130 -6.74 -0.52 16.23
CA ILE A 130 -6.74 -1.45 15.09
C ILE A 130 -8.06 -2.22 15.09
N ILE A 131 -8.46 -2.78 16.23
CA ILE A 131 -9.71 -3.52 16.38
C ILE A 131 -10.93 -2.64 16.08
N ALA A 132 -10.96 -1.40 16.58
CA ALA A 132 -12.04 -0.47 16.27
C ALA A 132 -12.13 -0.15 14.75
N ARG A 133 -11.00 -0.03 14.06
CA ARG A 133 -10.97 0.17 12.60
C ARG A 133 -11.48 -1.06 11.85
N ILE A 134 -11.15 -2.27 12.31
CA ILE A 134 -11.68 -3.51 11.75
C ILE A 134 -13.20 -3.55 11.89
N GLN A 135 -13.72 -3.28 13.08
CA GLN A 135 -15.16 -3.27 13.35
C GLN A 135 -15.88 -2.22 12.51
N LEU A 136 -15.33 -1.01 12.39
CA LEU A 136 -15.87 0.05 11.55
C LEU A 136 -15.90 -0.38 10.08
N ALA A 137 -14.81 -0.96 9.57
CA ALA A 137 -14.75 -1.47 8.21
C ALA A 137 -15.81 -2.55 7.96
N GLN A 138 -15.96 -3.49 8.87
CA GLN A 138 -16.97 -4.55 8.78
C GLN A 138 -18.40 -3.99 8.79
N SER A 139 -18.71 -3.00 9.66
CA SER A 139 -20.03 -2.37 9.70
C SER A 139 -20.37 -1.59 8.41
N GLN A 140 -19.39 -0.99 7.78
CA GLN A 140 -19.55 -0.27 6.51
C GLN A 140 -19.60 -1.20 5.29
N GLN A 141 -19.15 -2.43 5.43
CA GLN A 141 -19.28 -3.46 4.39
C GLN A 141 -20.67 -4.12 4.37
N SER A 142 -21.38 -4.09 5.48
CA SER A 142 -22.75 -4.62 5.64
C SER A 142 -23.80 -3.57 5.26
N LYS A 143 -23.61 -2.84 4.16
CA LYS A 143 -24.54 -1.81 3.70
C LYS A 143 -25.83 -2.38 3.12
N PRO A 144 -26.91 -1.58 3.10
CA PRO A 144 -28.17 -1.98 2.45
C PRO A 144 -27.97 -2.41 1.00
N GLN A 145 -28.84 -3.30 0.53
CA GLN A 145 -28.82 -3.83 -0.83
C GLN A 145 -28.83 -2.68 -1.85
N GLY A 146 -27.74 -2.52 -2.62
CA GLY A 146 -27.58 -1.48 -3.65
C GLY A 146 -26.47 -0.46 -3.41
N GLU A 147 -25.85 -0.40 -2.22
CA GLU A 147 -24.69 0.43 -2.00
C GLU A 147 -23.38 -0.36 -2.20
N ALA A 148 -22.42 0.26 -2.91
CA ALA A 148 -21.11 -0.36 -3.13
C ALA A 148 -20.37 -0.60 -1.80
N PRO A 149 -19.86 -1.83 -1.56
CA PRO A 149 -19.06 -2.10 -0.37
C PRO A 149 -17.78 -1.27 -0.40
N GLN A 150 -17.46 -0.63 0.72
CA GLN A 150 -16.27 0.19 0.85
C GLN A 150 -15.00 -0.68 0.89
N LEU A 151 -13.99 -0.30 0.11
CA LEU A 151 -12.68 -0.92 0.15
C LEU A 151 -11.84 -0.32 1.30
N HIS A 152 -11.19 -1.17 2.08
CA HIS A 152 -10.35 -0.76 3.21
C HIS A 152 -8.98 -1.43 3.16
N GLY A 153 -7.97 -0.77 3.71
CA GLY A 153 -6.63 -1.31 3.90
C GLY A 153 -5.89 -0.59 5.02
N ILE A 154 -4.74 -1.11 5.41
CA ILE A 154 -3.91 -0.56 6.48
C ILE A 154 -2.46 -0.47 6.00
N VAL A 155 -1.78 0.62 6.36
CA VAL A 155 -0.31 0.75 6.26
C VAL A 155 0.25 0.81 7.67
N LEU A 156 1.12 -0.14 8.02
CA LEU A 156 1.90 -0.13 9.25
C LEU A 156 3.22 0.59 9.00
N GLU A 157 3.44 1.71 9.70
CA GLU A 157 4.75 2.35 9.81
C GLU A 157 5.49 1.73 10.99
N GLY A 158 6.23 0.66 10.71
CA GLY A 158 6.93 -0.12 11.72
C GLY A 158 8.40 0.23 11.84
N THR A 159 9.12 -0.55 12.66
CA THR A 159 10.55 -0.38 12.88
C THR A 159 11.37 -0.83 11.67
N SER A 160 12.44 -0.10 11.37
CA SER A 160 13.42 -0.53 10.36
C SER A 160 14.25 -1.72 10.86
N PRO A 161 14.71 -2.60 9.97
CA PRO A 161 14.59 -2.55 8.52
C PRO A 161 13.33 -3.24 7.96
N TYR A 162 12.57 -3.98 8.77
CA TYR A 162 11.53 -4.88 8.30
C TYR A 162 10.12 -4.30 8.37
N GLY A 163 9.95 -3.08 8.87
CA GLY A 163 8.63 -2.47 9.06
C GLY A 163 7.78 -3.21 10.10
N MET A 164 8.42 -3.75 11.14
CA MET A 164 7.76 -4.57 12.14
C MET A 164 7.00 -3.72 13.16
N GLY A 165 5.83 -4.19 13.55
CA GLY A 165 5.07 -3.69 14.69
C GLY A 165 5.38 -4.46 15.97
N SER A 166 4.64 -4.18 17.05
CA SER A 166 4.61 -5.00 18.27
C SER A 166 3.93 -6.35 18.00
N SER A 167 4.09 -7.29 18.93
CA SER A 167 3.44 -8.60 18.83
C SER A 167 1.92 -8.49 18.80
N SER A 168 1.33 -7.61 19.60
CA SER A 168 -0.12 -7.31 19.60
C SER A 168 -0.56 -6.67 18.28
N GLN A 169 0.20 -5.72 17.75
CA GLN A 169 -0.07 -5.12 16.44
C GLN A 169 -0.08 -6.17 15.33
N HIS A 170 0.89 -7.08 15.31
CA HIS A 170 0.91 -8.16 14.32
C HIS A 170 -0.31 -9.07 14.45
N ALA A 171 -0.72 -9.43 15.67
CA ALA A 171 -1.89 -10.23 15.91
C ALA A 171 -3.18 -9.52 15.45
N ALA A 172 -3.36 -8.24 15.78
CA ALA A 172 -4.51 -7.45 15.35
C ALA A 172 -4.53 -7.24 13.83
N LEU A 173 -3.37 -6.99 13.21
CA LEU A 173 -3.26 -6.82 11.77
C LEU A 173 -3.50 -8.13 11.00
N ALA A 174 -3.18 -9.28 11.57
CA ALA A 174 -3.58 -10.57 11.02
C ALA A 174 -5.11 -10.72 10.97
N ILE A 175 -5.83 -10.29 12.03
CA ILE A 175 -7.29 -10.25 12.03
C ILE A 175 -7.80 -9.31 10.92
N ALA A 176 -7.18 -8.13 10.73
CA ALA A 176 -7.54 -7.23 9.64
C ALA A 176 -7.39 -7.90 8.27
N THR A 177 -6.28 -8.60 8.04
CA THR A 177 -5.99 -9.33 6.80
C THR A 177 -7.06 -10.39 6.53
N PHE A 178 -7.42 -11.21 7.52
CA PHE A 178 -8.49 -12.21 7.37
C PHE A 178 -9.91 -11.63 7.37
N SER A 179 -10.06 -10.35 7.73
CA SER A 179 -11.30 -9.57 7.56
C SER A 179 -11.40 -8.87 6.19
N GLY A 180 -10.51 -9.19 5.25
CA GLY A 180 -10.54 -8.69 3.89
C GLY A 180 -9.72 -7.42 3.63
N MET A 181 -8.94 -6.93 4.61
CA MET A 181 -8.15 -5.70 4.51
C MET A 181 -6.68 -6.02 4.27
N PRO A 182 -6.10 -5.73 3.09
CA PRO A 182 -4.67 -5.88 2.89
C PRO A 182 -3.88 -4.92 3.79
N VAL A 183 -2.77 -5.42 4.33
CA VAL A 183 -1.86 -4.69 5.20
C VAL A 183 -0.52 -4.53 4.51
N VAL A 184 0.02 -3.30 4.47
CA VAL A 184 1.35 -2.99 3.94
C VAL A 184 2.26 -2.57 5.09
N ARG A 185 3.45 -3.14 5.16
CA ARG A 185 4.49 -2.74 6.11
C ARG A 185 5.51 -1.82 5.45
N VAL A 186 5.81 -0.69 6.09
CA VAL A 186 6.88 0.25 5.68
C VAL A 186 7.80 0.54 6.85
N GLY A 187 9.05 0.84 6.55
CA GLY A 187 10.03 1.20 7.57
C GLY A 187 9.89 2.65 8.01
N ARG A 188 9.98 2.88 9.31
CA ARG A 188 9.93 4.21 9.91
C ARG A 188 11.20 4.99 9.60
N ALA A 189 11.04 6.12 8.92
CA ALA A 189 12.07 7.16 8.75
C ALA A 189 13.46 6.72 8.25
N ASP A 190 13.60 5.51 7.70
CA ASP A 190 14.90 5.07 7.18
C ASP A 190 15.10 5.60 5.74
N PRO A 191 16.03 6.52 5.52
CA PRO A 191 16.27 7.09 4.20
C PRO A 191 16.89 6.10 3.21
N GLY A 192 17.47 5.01 3.68
CA GLY A 192 18.07 3.94 2.87
C GLY A 192 17.37 2.61 3.03
N GLY A 193 16.34 2.54 3.91
CA GLY A 193 15.66 1.31 4.26
C GLY A 193 14.76 0.79 3.18
N ARG A 194 14.81 -0.50 2.99
CA ARG A 194 13.87 -1.25 2.18
C ARG A 194 13.28 -2.34 3.03
N VAL A 195 11.96 -2.36 3.14
CA VAL A 195 11.25 -3.49 3.74
C VAL A 195 11.21 -4.61 2.71
N PRO A 196 11.97 -5.69 2.92
CA PRO A 196 12.07 -6.74 1.92
C PRO A 196 10.86 -7.66 1.92
N SER A 197 10.58 -8.22 0.77
CA SER A 197 9.66 -9.33 0.58
C SER A 197 10.41 -10.64 0.82
N ASP A 198 10.71 -10.95 2.09
CA ASP A 198 11.57 -12.08 2.49
C ASP A 198 10.79 -13.28 3.07
N GLY A 199 9.46 -13.24 3.00
CA GLY A 199 8.60 -14.30 3.50
C GLY A 199 8.49 -14.40 5.03
N ARG A 200 9.12 -13.51 5.79
CA ARG A 200 9.05 -13.51 7.27
C ARG A 200 7.65 -13.22 7.78
N ASP A 201 6.89 -12.43 7.04
CA ASP A 201 5.49 -12.19 7.32
C ASP A 201 4.69 -12.41 6.03
N SER A 202 4.08 -13.57 5.92
CA SER A 202 3.28 -13.96 4.76
C SER A 202 1.85 -13.40 4.77
N LEU A 203 1.49 -12.63 5.81
CA LEU A 203 0.14 -12.05 5.98
C LEU A 203 0.12 -10.55 5.72
N SER A 204 1.24 -9.97 5.30
CA SER A 204 1.32 -8.56 4.94
C SER A 204 2.17 -8.35 3.69
N ILE A 205 1.98 -7.21 3.05
CA ILE A 205 2.70 -6.76 1.86
C ILE A 205 3.94 -5.99 2.32
N ALA A 206 5.09 -6.33 1.79
CA ALA A 206 6.31 -5.56 2.01
C ALA A 206 6.27 -4.27 1.16
N GLY A 207 6.35 -3.12 1.80
CA GLY A 207 6.25 -1.81 1.13
C GLY A 207 7.51 -1.38 0.38
N SER A 208 8.54 -2.25 0.32
CA SER A 208 9.79 -1.97 -0.37
C SER A 208 10.43 -0.66 0.15
N ASN A 209 10.84 0.25 -0.72
CA ASN A 209 11.42 1.55 -0.36
C ASN A 209 10.40 2.71 -0.33
N LEU A 210 9.11 2.39 -0.30
CA LEU A 210 8.08 3.42 -0.19
C LEU A 210 8.02 4.00 1.22
N ASP A 211 7.79 5.31 1.30
CA ASP A 211 7.35 5.92 2.55
C ASP A 211 5.85 5.63 2.79
N THR A 212 5.41 5.92 4.00
CA THR A 212 4.06 5.63 4.48
C THR A 212 2.96 6.22 3.58
N ASN A 213 3.12 7.46 3.12
CA ASN A 213 2.11 8.14 2.30
C ASN A 213 2.05 7.56 0.88
N LYS A 214 3.20 7.24 0.28
CA LYS A 214 3.25 6.61 -1.05
C LYS A 214 2.73 5.19 -1.02
N ALA A 215 3.09 4.42 0.02
CA ALA A 215 2.54 3.09 0.23
C ALA A 215 1.01 3.13 0.38
N ARG A 216 0.48 4.13 1.10
CA ARG A 216 -0.97 4.36 1.20
C ARG A 216 -1.62 4.60 -0.16
N LEU A 217 -1.05 5.49 -0.98
CA LEU A 217 -1.60 5.80 -2.31
C LEU A 217 -1.53 4.58 -3.24
N LEU A 218 -0.41 3.85 -3.22
CA LEU A 218 -0.28 2.64 -4.03
C LEU A 218 -1.26 1.56 -3.57
N LEU A 219 -1.47 1.39 -2.27
CA LEU A 219 -2.46 0.45 -1.74
C LEU A 219 -3.89 0.84 -2.16
N MET A 220 -4.24 2.14 -2.14
CA MET A 220 -5.54 2.60 -2.63
C MET A 220 -5.74 2.25 -4.11
N ALA A 221 -4.75 2.49 -4.97
CA ALA A 221 -4.81 2.14 -6.38
C ALA A 221 -4.88 0.61 -6.59
N SER A 222 -4.12 -0.15 -5.81
CA SER A 222 -4.14 -1.63 -5.85
C SER A 222 -5.49 -2.19 -5.44
N LEU A 223 -6.14 -1.63 -4.42
CA LEU A 223 -7.49 -2.01 -4.01
C LEU A 223 -8.53 -1.76 -5.11
N MET A 224 -8.42 -0.65 -5.84
CA MET A 224 -9.31 -0.35 -6.97
C MET A 224 -9.04 -1.23 -8.20
N LYS A 225 -7.90 -1.92 -8.24
CA LYS A 225 -7.54 -2.86 -9.30
C LYS A 225 -7.85 -4.32 -8.93
N LEU A 226 -7.52 -4.73 -7.71
CA LEU A 226 -7.54 -6.13 -7.28
C LEU A 226 -8.74 -6.49 -6.40
N GLY A 227 -9.43 -5.49 -5.83
CA GLY A 227 -10.44 -5.68 -4.80
C GLY A 227 -9.83 -5.99 -3.43
N ARG A 228 -10.65 -6.36 -2.48
CA ARG A 228 -10.20 -6.77 -1.14
C ARG A 228 -9.72 -8.21 -1.11
N LEU A 229 -9.10 -8.60 -0.01
CA LEU A 229 -8.78 -9.99 0.26
C LEU A 229 -10.07 -10.78 0.53
N PRO A 230 -10.11 -12.08 0.23
CA PRO A 230 -11.23 -12.93 0.64
C PRO A 230 -11.28 -13.01 2.17
N LYS A 231 -12.47 -12.79 2.75
CA LYS A 231 -12.67 -12.86 4.19
C LYS A 231 -12.71 -14.32 4.64
N ALA A 232 -12.07 -14.60 5.75
CA ALA A 232 -12.26 -15.85 6.46
C ALA A 232 -13.62 -15.86 7.19
N GLN A 233 -14.15 -17.03 7.44
CA GLN A 233 -15.38 -17.22 8.23
C GLN A 233 -15.16 -16.76 9.68
N ASP A 234 -14.02 -17.13 10.27
CA ASP A 234 -13.55 -16.60 11.55
C ASP A 234 -12.16 -15.95 11.35
N PRO A 235 -12.08 -14.62 11.28
CA PRO A 235 -10.79 -13.94 11.12
C PRO A 235 -9.79 -14.16 12.25
N ARG A 236 -10.24 -14.59 13.42
CA ARG A 236 -9.36 -14.91 14.55
C ARG A 236 -8.77 -16.33 14.45
N ASN A 237 -9.51 -17.26 13.82
CA ASN A 237 -9.11 -18.67 13.67
C ASN A 237 -9.29 -19.16 12.21
N PRO A 238 -8.59 -18.54 11.23
CA PRO A 238 -8.73 -18.93 9.84
C PRO A 238 -8.23 -20.35 9.60
N THR A 239 -8.94 -21.08 8.76
CA THR A 239 -8.55 -22.42 8.30
C THR A 239 -7.29 -22.38 7.43
N VAL A 240 -6.69 -23.54 7.18
CA VAL A 240 -5.51 -23.66 6.32
C VAL A 240 -5.81 -23.18 4.89
N ASP A 241 -7.00 -23.49 4.37
CA ASP A 241 -7.36 -23.13 3.00
C ASP A 241 -7.67 -21.62 2.86
N GLU A 242 -8.30 -21.02 3.87
CA GLU A 242 -8.48 -19.57 3.96
C GLU A 242 -7.13 -18.83 4.00
N ARG A 243 -6.16 -19.35 4.77
CA ARG A 243 -4.80 -18.80 4.79
C ARG A 243 -4.14 -18.84 3.42
N LYS A 244 -4.23 -19.98 2.72
CA LYS A 244 -3.67 -20.12 1.37
C LYS A 244 -4.32 -19.17 0.37
N ALA A 245 -5.64 -19.01 0.42
CA ALA A 245 -6.37 -18.09 -0.46
C ALA A 245 -5.95 -16.63 -0.23
N VAL A 246 -5.86 -16.21 1.03
CA VAL A 246 -5.40 -14.87 1.41
C VAL A 246 -3.94 -14.65 0.96
N GLN A 247 -3.05 -15.62 1.20
CA GLN A 247 -1.65 -15.52 0.78
C GLN A 247 -1.50 -15.44 -0.74
N ALA A 248 -2.29 -16.20 -1.50
CA ALA A 248 -2.30 -16.12 -2.96
C ALA A 248 -2.70 -14.71 -3.43
N LYS A 249 -3.73 -14.12 -2.81
CA LYS A 249 -4.16 -12.76 -3.14
C LYS A 249 -3.15 -11.70 -2.71
N LEU A 250 -2.49 -11.86 -1.55
CA LEU A 250 -1.41 -10.98 -1.11
C LEU A 250 -0.22 -11.00 -2.06
N ALA A 251 0.07 -12.13 -2.71
CA ALA A 251 1.13 -12.22 -3.72
C ALA A 251 0.87 -11.32 -4.93
N GLU A 252 -0.40 -11.20 -5.39
CA GLU A 252 -0.77 -10.26 -6.46
C GLU A 252 -0.50 -8.79 -6.03
N TYR A 253 -0.82 -8.44 -4.80
CA TYR A 253 -0.50 -7.13 -4.24
C TYR A 253 1.02 -6.90 -4.12
N GLN A 254 1.76 -7.92 -3.67
CA GLN A 254 3.21 -7.83 -3.53
C GLN A 254 3.90 -7.56 -4.87
N GLU A 255 3.43 -8.19 -5.95
CA GLU A 255 3.94 -7.94 -7.31
C GLU A 255 3.79 -6.47 -7.71
N ILE A 256 2.65 -5.84 -7.39
CA ILE A 256 2.45 -4.41 -7.63
C ILE A 256 3.48 -3.59 -6.84
N PHE A 257 3.67 -3.87 -5.55
CA PHE A 257 4.58 -3.11 -4.69
C PHE A 257 6.05 -3.26 -5.08
N GLU A 258 6.44 -4.38 -5.69
CA GLU A 258 7.81 -4.59 -6.20
C GLU A 258 8.06 -3.88 -7.54
N ASN A 259 7.03 -3.61 -8.34
CA ASN A 259 7.16 -3.13 -9.71
C ASN A 259 6.75 -1.66 -9.92
N HIS A 260 6.15 -1.01 -8.94
CA HIS A 260 5.63 0.36 -9.01
C HIS A 260 6.19 1.23 -7.88
#